data_eca3a302f48d5c2959cf424279516315
#
_entry.id   eca3a302f48d5c2959cf424279516315
#
_cell.length_a   1.000
_cell.length_b   1.000
_cell.length_c   1.000
_cell.angle_alpha   90.00
_cell.angle_beta   90.00
_cell.angle_gamma   90.00
#
_symmetry.space_group_name_H-M   'P 1'
#
loop_
_entity.id
_entity.type
_entity.pdbx_description
1 polymer ?
#
loop_
_entity_poly.entity_id
_entity_poly.type
_entity_poly.pdbx_seq_one_letter_code
_entity_poly.pdbx_strand_id
1 'polypeptide(L)'
;MHEIILSLIVLISAEYGVPENFVKAIVKTESNYVCEAISYNRNGTIDYGLMQLNSSWYNDENWKDPEANLRAGIKHIKGLMEIHKGTSWWALAVSYNAGSSWLINNHDPPKDSVLYADKVMEEWEELEKCRPIIVQ
;
A
#
# COMPACT_ATOMS: atom_id res chain seq x y z
N MET A 1 -1.72 -14.76 -13.10
CA MET A 1 -2.30 -13.92 -12.02
C MET A 1 -1.49 -12.66 -11.75
N HIS A 2 -0.18 -12.71 -11.71
CA HIS A 2 0.65 -11.54 -11.47
C HIS A 2 0.40 -10.40 -12.48
N GLU A 3 0.32 -10.73 -13.76
CA GLU A 3 0.03 -9.75 -14.81
C GLU A 3 -1.35 -9.10 -14.66
N ILE A 4 -2.34 -9.87 -14.22
CA ILE A 4 -3.68 -9.35 -13.95
C ILE A 4 -3.64 -8.36 -12.79
N ILE A 5 -2.91 -8.68 -11.73
CA ILE A 5 -2.74 -7.79 -10.58
C ILE A 5 -2.08 -6.48 -11.00
N LEU A 6 -1.02 -6.54 -11.81
CA LEU A 6 -0.34 -5.34 -12.30
C LEU A 6 -1.29 -4.47 -13.14
N SER A 7 -2.09 -5.08 -14.01
CA SER A 7 -3.07 -4.36 -14.82
C SER A 7 -4.14 -3.68 -13.95
N LEU A 8 -4.63 -4.38 -12.94
CA LEU A 8 -5.60 -3.82 -12.00
C LEU A 8 -5.01 -2.65 -11.22
N ILE A 9 -3.75 -2.75 -10.80
CA ILE A 9 -3.07 -1.64 -10.11
C ILE A 9 -3.03 -0.41 -11.00
N VAL A 10 -2.63 -0.56 -12.27
CA VAL A 10 -2.58 0.55 -13.23
C VAL A 10 -3.95 1.22 -13.35
N LEU A 11 -5.00 0.44 -13.59
CA LEU A 11 -6.36 0.96 -13.79
C LEU A 11 -6.92 1.64 -12.53
N ILE A 12 -6.84 0.98 -11.39
CA ILE A 12 -7.43 1.49 -10.16
C ILE A 12 -6.64 2.69 -9.62
N SER A 13 -5.31 2.65 -9.72
CA SER A 13 -4.46 3.78 -9.33
C SER A 13 -4.79 5.03 -10.14
N ALA A 14 -4.99 4.88 -11.45
CA ALA A 14 -5.41 5.99 -12.32
C ALA A 14 -6.78 6.54 -11.92
N GLU A 15 -7.73 5.66 -11.60
CA GLU A 15 -9.07 6.05 -11.16
C GLU A 15 -9.05 6.94 -9.92
N TYR A 16 -8.19 6.64 -8.95
CA TYR A 16 -8.10 7.38 -7.70
C TYR A 16 -6.99 8.45 -7.69
N GLY A 17 -6.21 8.56 -8.75
CA GLY A 17 -5.10 9.52 -8.80
C GLY A 17 -3.96 9.21 -7.85
N VAL A 18 -3.68 7.92 -7.61
CA VAL A 18 -2.58 7.45 -6.78
C VAL A 18 -1.47 6.95 -7.70
N PRO A 19 -0.18 7.28 -7.46
CA PRO A 19 0.91 6.78 -8.30
C PRO A 19 0.97 5.25 -8.32
N GLU A 20 0.92 4.65 -9.51
CA GLU A 20 0.88 3.20 -9.65
C GLU A 20 2.11 2.50 -9.07
N ASN A 21 3.30 3.12 -9.22
CA ASN A 21 4.52 2.51 -8.70
C ASN A 21 4.60 2.54 -7.17
N PHE A 22 3.97 3.54 -6.54
CA PHE A 22 3.80 3.55 -5.08
C PHE A 22 2.92 2.37 -4.64
N VAL A 23 1.80 2.15 -5.33
CA VAL A 23 0.90 1.01 -5.04
C VAL A 23 1.62 -0.31 -5.25
N LYS A 24 2.35 -0.47 -6.35
CA LYS A 24 3.14 -1.67 -6.63
C LYS A 24 4.15 -1.94 -5.51
N ALA A 25 4.83 -0.91 -5.03
CA ALA A 25 5.79 -1.02 -3.93
C ALA A 25 5.10 -1.48 -2.62
N ILE A 26 3.92 -0.94 -2.32
CA ILE A 26 3.10 -1.35 -1.17
C ILE A 26 2.71 -2.83 -1.30
N VAL A 27 2.15 -3.24 -2.44
CA VAL A 27 1.71 -4.63 -2.67
C VAL A 27 2.88 -5.60 -2.54
N LYS A 28 4.03 -5.27 -3.12
CA LYS A 28 5.21 -6.11 -3.00
C LYS A 28 5.66 -6.25 -1.55
N THR A 29 5.72 -5.15 -0.81
CA THR A 29 6.16 -5.15 0.59
C THR A 29 5.17 -5.88 1.49
N GLU A 30 3.87 -5.71 1.27
CA GLU A 30 2.83 -6.29 2.10
C GLU A 30 2.63 -7.78 1.87
N SER A 31 2.50 -8.21 0.64
CA SER A 31 2.09 -9.58 0.31
C SER A 31 2.97 -10.29 -0.73
N ASN A 32 3.92 -9.56 -1.32
CA ASN A 32 4.66 -10.06 -2.47
C ASN A 32 3.74 -10.59 -3.59
N TYR A 33 2.64 -9.88 -3.83
CA TYR A 33 1.62 -10.20 -4.85
C TYR A 33 0.83 -11.49 -4.58
N VAL A 34 0.77 -11.94 -3.32
CA VAL A 34 -0.01 -13.13 -2.95
C VAL A 34 -1.42 -12.70 -2.53
N CYS A 35 -2.41 -13.05 -3.36
CA CYS A 35 -3.82 -12.69 -3.11
C CYS A 35 -4.37 -13.27 -1.81
N GLU A 36 -3.88 -14.42 -1.39
CA GLU A 36 -4.35 -15.13 -0.20
C GLU A 36 -3.51 -14.87 1.04
N ALA A 37 -2.62 -13.87 1.00
CA ALA A 37 -1.80 -13.52 2.14
C ALA A 37 -2.66 -13.11 3.33
N ILE A 38 -2.34 -13.64 4.50
CA ILE A 38 -3.03 -13.31 5.74
C ILE A 38 -1.99 -13.22 6.86
N SER A 39 -2.10 -12.19 7.68
CA SER A 39 -1.20 -11.97 8.81
C SER A 39 -2.00 -11.79 10.09
N TYR A 40 -1.55 -12.42 11.17
CA TYR A 40 -2.18 -12.35 12.49
C TYR A 40 -1.36 -11.41 13.37
N ASN A 41 -1.97 -10.34 13.84
CA ASN A 41 -1.32 -9.32 14.65
C ASN A 41 -1.46 -9.62 16.14
N ARG A 42 -0.50 -9.14 16.95
CA ARG A 42 -0.50 -9.36 18.41
C ARG A 42 -1.73 -8.79 19.10
N ASN A 43 -2.31 -7.71 18.55
CA ASN A 43 -3.50 -7.08 19.10
C ASN A 43 -4.82 -7.81 18.76
N GLY A 44 -4.72 -8.97 18.10
CA GLY A 44 -5.88 -9.78 17.70
C GLY A 44 -6.50 -9.41 16.37
N THR A 45 -6.01 -8.36 15.71
CA THR A 45 -6.47 -8.02 14.36
C THR A 45 -5.79 -8.90 13.31
N ILE A 46 -6.37 -8.92 12.12
CA ILE A 46 -5.89 -9.70 10.98
C ILE A 46 -5.70 -8.76 9.80
N ASP A 47 -4.63 -8.95 9.04
CA ASP A 47 -4.39 -8.23 7.79
C ASP A 47 -4.65 -9.16 6.61
N TYR A 48 -5.41 -8.68 5.62
CA TYR A 48 -5.94 -9.50 4.53
C TYR A 48 -5.43 -9.09 3.15
N GLY A 49 -4.95 -10.05 2.40
CA GLY A 49 -4.78 -10.01 0.97
C GLY A 49 -3.61 -9.20 0.45
N LEU A 50 -3.69 -8.80 -0.81
CA LEU A 50 -2.62 -8.11 -1.53
C LEU A 50 -2.09 -6.87 -0.82
N MET A 51 -2.95 -6.08 -0.24
CA MET A 51 -2.59 -4.83 0.42
C MET A 51 -2.62 -4.92 1.95
N GLN A 52 -2.82 -6.14 2.51
CA GLN A 52 -2.80 -6.41 3.95
C GLN A 52 -3.71 -5.47 4.73
N LEU A 53 -5.01 -5.47 4.37
CA LEU A 53 -6.01 -4.59 4.94
C LEU A 53 -6.47 -5.08 6.32
N ASN A 54 -6.42 -4.20 7.30
CA ASN A 54 -6.64 -4.57 8.70
C ASN A 54 -8.12 -4.77 9.04
N SER A 55 -8.41 -5.84 9.78
CA SER A 55 -9.77 -6.24 10.18
C SER A 55 -10.49 -5.22 11.04
N SER A 56 -9.79 -4.25 11.62
CA SER A 56 -10.42 -3.20 12.41
C SER A 56 -11.31 -2.26 11.56
N TRP A 57 -11.04 -2.16 10.26
CA TRP A 57 -11.82 -1.30 9.36
C TRP A 57 -12.25 -1.99 8.07
N TYR A 58 -11.69 -3.16 7.75
CA TYR A 58 -11.96 -3.86 6.50
C TYR A 58 -12.59 -5.22 6.79
N ASN A 59 -13.83 -5.43 6.33
CA ASN A 59 -14.60 -6.66 6.53
C ASN A 59 -15.33 -7.03 5.24
N ASP A 60 -14.56 -7.41 4.21
CA ASP A 60 -15.10 -7.85 2.93
C ASP A 60 -14.83 -9.36 2.79
N GLU A 61 -15.86 -10.17 2.62
CA GLU A 61 -15.72 -11.61 2.38
C GLU A 61 -15.00 -11.93 1.08
N ASN A 62 -14.93 -10.98 0.15
CA ASN A 62 -14.20 -11.09 -1.13
C ASN A 62 -12.76 -10.59 -1.03
N TRP A 63 -12.17 -10.57 0.15
CA TRP A 63 -10.83 -10.03 0.37
C TRP A 63 -9.72 -10.72 -0.44
N LYS A 64 -9.95 -11.97 -0.90
CA LYS A 64 -9.01 -12.71 -1.76
C LYS A 64 -9.09 -12.29 -3.23
N ASP A 65 -10.19 -11.63 -3.62
CA ASP A 65 -10.33 -11.13 -4.98
C ASP A 65 -9.40 -9.95 -5.21
N PRO A 66 -8.52 -10.01 -6.23
CA PRO A 66 -7.54 -8.95 -6.47
C PRO A 66 -8.15 -7.57 -6.63
N GLU A 67 -9.23 -7.46 -7.40
CA GLU A 67 -9.87 -6.16 -7.63
C GLU A 67 -10.46 -5.59 -6.35
N ALA A 68 -11.18 -6.41 -5.57
CA ALA A 68 -11.82 -5.96 -4.34
C ALA A 68 -10.78 -5.47 -3.33
N ASN A 69 -9.71 -6.22 -3.13
CA ASN A 69 -8.65 -5.86 -2.18
C ASN A 69 -7.90 -4.62 -2.62
N LEU A 70 -7.47 -4.56 -3.90
CA LEU A 70 -6.75 -3.41 -4.46
C LEU A 70 -7.59 -2.14 -4.40
N ARG A 71 -8.87 -2.23 -4.75
CA ARG A 71 -9.76 -1.07 -4.74
C ARG A 71 -9.90 -0.49 -3.32
N ALA A 72 -10.10 -1.34 -2.33
CA ALA A 72 -10.21 -0.90 -0.93
C ALA A 72 -8.89 -0.27 -0.44
N GLY A 73 -7.76 -0.90 -0.74
CA GLY A 73 -6.44 -0.40 -0.32
C GLY A 73 -6.03 0.90 -1.01
N ILE A 74 -6.24 1.00 -2.31
CA ILE A 74 -5.92 2.21 -3.08
C ILE A 74 -6.81 3.38 -2.64
N LYS A 75 -8.09 3.12 -2.43
CA LYS A 75 -9.03 4.11 -1.88
C LYS A 75 -8.57 4.59 -0.50
N HIS A 76 -8.07 3.68 0.34
CA HIS A 76 -7.51 4.03 1.65
C HIS A 76 -6.29 4.95 1.51
N ILE A 77 -5.37 4.65 0.58
CA ILE A 77 -4.22 5.52 0.29
C ILE A 77 -4.70 6.91 -0.15
N LYS A 78 -5.70 6.97 -1.02
CA LYS A 78 -6.27 8.23 -1.46
C LYS A 78 -6.80 9.04 -0.29
N GLY A 79 -7.48 8.39 0.65
CA GLY A 79 -7.95 9.03 1.88
C GLY A 79 -6.80 9.62 2.71
N LEU A 80 -5.70 8.88 2.86
CA LEU A 80 -4.50 9.37 3.55
C LEU A 80 -3.89 10.58 2.85
N MET A 81 -3.84 10.58 1.51
CA MET A 81 -3.35 11.71 0.72
C MET A 81 -4.19 12.97 0.96
N GLU A 82 -5.50 12.82 1.08
CA GLU A 82 -6.42 13.94 1.31
C GLU A 82 -6.33 14.49 2.73
N ILE A 83 -6.21 13.61 3.72
CA ILE A 83 -6.08 14.00 5.13
C ILE A 83 -4.74 14.69 5.39
N HIS A 84 -3.66 14.19 4.78
CA HIS A 84 -2.29 14.63 5.02
C HIS A 84 -1.69 15.35 3.81
N LYS A 85 -2.41 16.32 3.26
CA LYS A 85 -1.94 17.10 2.10
C LYS A 85 -0.58 17.74 2.38
N GLY A 86 0.32 17.60 1.40
CA GLY A 86 1.67 18.15 1.50
C GLY A 86 2.67 17.31 2.27
N THR A 87 2.25 16.18 2.80
CA THR A 87 3.13 15.22 3.49
C THR A 87 3.92 14.41 2.47
N SER A 88 5.12 13.96 2.85
CA SER A 88 5.96 13.11 2.02
C SER A 88 5.33 11.72 1.80
N TRP A 89 5.70 11.08 0.71
CA TRP A 89 5.27 9.71 0.42
C TRP A 89 5.77 8.72 1.48
N TRP A 90 6.96 8.98 2.02
CA TRP A 90 7.49 8.19 3.14
C TRP A 90 6.56 8.25 4.35
N ALA A 91 6.10 9.44 4.72
CA ALA A 91 5.18 9.61 5.83
C ALA A 91 3.81 8.96 5.56
N LEU A 92 3.35 8.98 4.31
CA LEU A 92 2.13 8.26 3.91
C LEU A 92 2.31 6.75 4.04
N ALA A 93 3.48 6.22 3.66
CA ALA A 93 3.79 4.80 3.82
C ALA A 93 3.83 4.40 5.31
N VAL A 94 4.44 5.22 6.16
CA VAL A 94 4.40 5.01 7.62
C VAL A 94 2.96 4.96 8.11
N SER A 95 2.15 5.93 7.70
CA SER A 95 0.74 6.03 8.12
C SER A 95 -0.11 4.88 7.59
N TYR A 96 0.19 4.38 6.41
CA TYR A 96 -0.46 3.18 5.88
C TYR A 96 -0.24 1.98 6.81
N ASN A 97 0.98 1.79 7.28
CA ASN A 97 1.34 0.67 8.16
C ASN A 97 0.92 0.88 9.63
N ALA A 98 1.17 2.06 10.18
CA ALA A 98 1.01 2.37 11.61
C ALA A 98 -0.30 3.06 11.97
N GLY A 99 -1.05 3.53 10.97
CA GLY A 99 -2.12 4.50 11.21
C GLY A 99 -1.57 5.93 11.26
N SER A 100 -2.44 6.91 11.38
CA SER A 100 -2.09 8.34 11.27
C SER A 100 -1.83 9.04 12.59
N SER A 101 -2.06 8.41 13.73
CA SER A 101 -2.00 9.08 15.03
C SER A 101 -0.64 9.73 15.34
N TRP A 102 0.46 9.06 14.94
CA TRP A 102 1.81 9.61 15.14
C TRP A 102 1.99 10.94 14.42
N LEU A 103 1.46 11.04 13.20
CA LEU A 103 1.57 12.23 12.35
C LEU A 103 0.64 13.34 12.85
N ILE A 104 -0.60 13.02 13.18
CA ILE A 104 -1.59 13.96 13.69
C ILE A 104 -1.13 14.57 15.02
N ASN A 105 -0.56 13.75 15.90
CA ASN A 105 -0.13 14.17 17.24
C ASN A 105 1.33 14.61 17.30
N ASN A 106 1.99 14.68 16.16
CA ASN A 106 3.38 15.12 16.03
C ASN A 106 4.35 14.32 16.92
N HIS A 107 4.14 12.99 16.95
CA HIS A 107 5.02 12.04 17.63
C HIS A 107 5.99 11.40 16.66
N ASP A 108 7.04 10.76 17.20
CA ASP A 108 7.93 9.93 16.38
C ASP A 108 7.18 8.71 15.86
N PRO A 109 7.41 8.30 14.61
CA PRO A 109 6.78 7.11 14.07
C PRO A 109 7.32 5.84 14.73
N PRO A 110 6.51 4.76 14.80
CA PRO A 110 6.99 3.47 15.30
C PRO A 110 8.17 2.95 14.47
N LYS A 111 9.17 2.37 15.13
CA LYS A 111 10.39 1.88 14.47
C LYS A 111 10.14 0.87 13.35
N ASP A 112 9.24 -0.09 13.58
CA ASP A 112 8.92 -1.11 12.59
C ASP A 112 8.25 -0.50 11.36
N SER A 113 7.44 0.54 11.56
CA SER A 113 6.78 1.25 10.46
C SER A 113 7.76 2.11 9.68
N VAL A 114 8.81 2.62 10.31
CA VAL A 114 9.91 3.32 9.62
C VAL A 114 10.64 2.34 8.69
N LEU A 115 10.98 1.16 9.18
CA LEU A 115 11.62 0.12 8.36
C LEU A 115 10.73 -0.30 7.20
N TYR A 116 9.45 -0.44 7.44
CA TYR A 116 8.45 -0.71 6.40
C TYR A 116 8.44 0.38 5.34
N ALA A 117 8.36 1.64 5.75
CA ALA A 117 8.31 2.77 4.82
C ALA A 117 9.60 2.90 4.00
N ASP A 118 10.76 2.68 4.63
CA ASP A 118 12.04 2.68 3.93
C ASP A 118 12.06 1.62 2.84
N LYS A 119 11.54 0.43 3.12
CA LYS A 119 11.45 -0.65 2.14
C LYS A 119 10.51 -0.30 0.99
N VAL A 120 9.35 0.28 1.28
CA VAL A 120 8.41 0.74 0.23
C VAL A 120 9.09 1.75 -0.68
N MET A 121 9.82 2.72 -0.13
CA MET A 121 10.51 3.74 -0.93
C MET A 121 11.62 3.13 -1.78
N GLU A 122 12.38 2.16 -1.26
CA GLU A 122 13.38 1.41 -2.03
C GLU A 122 12.75 0.68 -3.23
N GLU A 123 11.64 -0.02 -3.00
CA GLU A 123 10.93 -0.74 -4.05
C GLU A 123 10.39 0.21 -5.11
N TRP A 124 9.88 1.36 -4.69
CA TRP A 124 9.41 2.39 -5.64
C TRP A 124 10.57 2.92 -6.48
N GLU A 125 11.71 3.21 -5.86
CA GLU A 125 12.89 3.67 -6.57
C GLU A 125 13.35 2.66 -7.62
N GLU A 126 13.37 1.36 -7.27
CA GLU A 126 13.71 0.29 -8.21
C GLU A 126 12.75 0.26 -9.41
N LEU A 127 11.46 0.41 -9.17
CA LEU A 127 10.46 0.46 -10.24
C LEU A 127 10.68 1.65 -11.18
N GLU A 128 11.07 2.80 -10.65
CA GLU A 128 11.35 3.98 -11.46
C GLU A 128 12.60 3.82 -12.33
N LYS A 129 13.56 3.00 -11.92
CA LYS A 129 14.75 2.66 -12.71
C LYS A 129 14.45 1.70 -13.85
N CYS A 130 13.39 0.88 -13.74
CA CYS A 130 13.04 -0.14 -14.73
C CYS A 130 12.22 0.42 -15.90
N ARG A 131 12.54 1.62 -16.37
CA ARG A 131 11.86 2.23 -17.51
C ARG A 131 12.36 1.63 -18.82
N PRO A 132 11.48 1.44 -19.81
CA PRO A 132 11.91 1.00 -21.13
C PRO A 132 12.93 1.98 -21.72
N ILE A 133 14.04 1.46 -22.22
CA ILE A 133 15.00 2.27 -22.96
C ILE A 133 14.54 2.30 -24.40
N ILE A 134 14.21 3.50 -24.89
CA ILE A 134 13.89 3.67 -26.30
C ILE A 134 15.20 3.97 -27.02
N VAL A 135 15.64 2.99 -27.81
CA VAL A 135 16.83 3.12 -28.65
C VAL A 135 16.36 3.59 -30.03
N GLN A 136 16.83 4.75 -30.45
CA GLN A 136 16.52 5.30 -31.79
C GLN A 136 17.63 5.01 -32.75
#